data_2e9f5c2c104b9af569ef52a320111eaf
#
_entry.id   2e9f5c2c104b9af569ef52a320111eaf
#
_cell.length_a   1.000
_cell.length_b   1.000
_cell.length_c   1.000
_cell.angle_alpha   90.00
_cell.angle_beta   90.00
_cell.angle_gamma   90.00
#
_symmetry.space_group_name_H-M   'P 1'
#
loop_
_entity.id
_entity.type
_entity.pdbx_description
1 polymer ?
#
loop_
_entity_poly.entity_id
_entity_poly.type
_entity_poly.pdbx_seq_one_letter_code
_entity_poly.pdbx_strand_id
1 'polypeptide(L)'
;VDQNGWSYMVNDYAKGCSLMEYIKQGIRVEKETVFDWIRQLSKQLEQYYRCGNEDAAYGYVNPYAVIITGDGMLCLLDINEPENEELLKQMKKKKLRMLFVRKERVLSQKTERSDDLYGLAKIMEFTAEKCLDPKAFTRKEERVWKRMLGKCYSSGKNAIKVLKNMQKEIGFLEREMERPRDKVSAKKILLAILAVCIMSAAIIGGTVKKPETKANAADQDQPEAGVQEGVKEKKET
;
A
#
# COMPACT_ATOMS: atom_id res chain seq x y z
N VAL A 1 1.61 13.89 -41.96
CA VAL A 1 2.75 14.02 -42.88
C VAL A 1 2.20 13.83 -44.30
N ASP A 2 2.39 14.80 -45.17
CA ASP A 2 1.95 14.71 -46.58
C ASP A 2 3.12 14.26 -47.46
N GLN A 3 2.97 13.14 -48.15
CA GLN A 3 3.91 12.66 -49.12
C GLN A 3 3.17 12.24 -50.39
N ASN A 4 3.61 12.68 -51.54
CA ASN A 4 3.07 12.30 -52.88
C ASN A 4 1.56 12.55 -53.01
N GLY A 5 1.00 13.59 -52.42
CA GLY A 5 -0.42 13.90 -52.47
C GLY A 5 -1.32 13.03 -51.54
N TRP A 6 -0.71 12.25 -50.67
CA TRP A 6 -1.43 11.45 -49.68
C TRP A 6 -1.16 12.01 -48.28
N SER A 7 -2.23 12.16 -47.49
CA SER A 7 -2.12 12.50 -46.06
C SER A 7 -2.04 11.23 -45.24
N TYR A 8 -1.00 11.12 -44.41
CA TYR A 8 -0.81 10.02 -43.47
C TYR A 8 -0.99 10.51 -42.06
N MET A 9 -1.81 9.83 -41.28
CA MET A 9 -1.89 10.00 -39.84
C MET A 9 -0.97 8.94 -39.20
N VAL A 10 -0.02 9.40 -38.40
CA VAL A 10 0.88 8.52 -37.66
C VAL A 10 0.47 8.58 -36.19
N ASN A 11 -0.04 7.48 -35.68
CA ASN A 11 -0.45 7.33 -34.29
C ASN A 11 0.47 6.32 -33.57
N ASP A 12 0.75 6.57 -32.31
CA ASP A 12 1.44 5.61 -31.46
C ASP A 12 0.50 4.45 -31.11
N TYR A 13 0.89 3.24 -31.48
CA TYR A 13 0.13 2.03 -31.18
C TYR A 13 0.74 1.29 -29.99
N ALA A 14 0.03 1.27 -28.85
CA ALA A 14 0.41 0.48 -27.68
C ALA A 14 -0.13 -0.97 -27.80
N LYS A 15 0.74 -1.91 -28.18
CA LYS A 15 0.39 -3.34 -28.18
C LYS A 15 0.36 -3.86 -26.75
N GLY A 16 -0.81 -4.37 -26.33
CA GLY A 16 -0.96 -4.90 -24.98
C GLY A 16 -2.39 -5.38 -24.71
N CYS A 17 -2.70 -5.61 -23.44
CA CYS A 17 -4.05 -5.90 -22.99
C CYS A 17 -4.52 -4.85 -21.99
N SER A 18 -5.84 -4.67 -21.86
CA SER A 18 -6.35 -3.76 -20.83
C SER A 18 -6.00 -4.26 -19.42
N LEU A 19 -5.81 -3.34 -18.49
CA LEU A 19 -5.62 -3.69 -17.06
C LEU A 19 -6.78 -4.55 -16.55
N MET A 20 -8.00 -4.35 -17.05
CA MET A 20 -9.14 -5.18 -16.69
C MET A 20 -8.98 -6.63 -17.18
N GLU A 21 -8.49 -6.84 -18.40
CA GLU A 21 -8.23 -8.19 -18.94
C GLU A 21 -7.09 -8.86 -18.16
N TYR A 22 -6.04 -8.13 -17.88
CA TYR A 22 -4.93 -8.61 -17.05
C TYR A 22 -5.40 -9.08 -15.67
N ILE A 23 -6.22 -8.27 -14.99
CA ILE A 23 -6.79 -8.62 -13.70
C ILE A 23 -7.68 -9.87 -13.77
N LYS A 24 -8.48 -10.02 -14.86
CA LYS A 24 -9.32 -11.19 -15.05
C LYS A 24 -8.54 -12.50 -15.25
N GLN A 25 -7.29 -12.43 -15.70
CA GLN A 25 -6.41 -13.59 -15.80
C GLN A 25 -5.94 -14.10 -14.43
N GLY A 26 -6.19 -13.34 -13.35
CA GLY A 26 -5.82 -13.73 -12.00
C GLY A 26 -4.32 -13.72 -11.72
N ILE A 27 -3.55 -13.02 -12.54
CA ILE A 27 -2.09 -12.94 -12.42
C ILE A 27 -1.74 -12.09 -11.20
N ARG A 28 -0.92 -12.66 -10.31
CA ARG A 28 -0.32 -11.93 -9.19
C ARG A 28 0.96 -11.25 -9.64
N VAL A 29 1.18 -10.07 -9.11
CA VAL A 29 2.40 -9.29 -9.36
C VAL A 29 3.03 -8.86 -8.04
N GLU A 30 4.30 -8.51 -8.10
CA GLU A 30 4.98 -7.92 -6.96
C GLU A 30 4.43 -6.51 -6.67
N LYS A 31 4.47 -6.10 -5.41
CA LYS A 31 3.96 -4.78 -4.99
C LYS A 31 4.72 -3.63 -5.65
N GLU A 32 6.00 -3.83 -5.94
CA GLU A 32 6.87 -2.90 -6.67
C GLU A 32 6.29 -2.58 -8.04
N THR A 33 5.80 -3.60 -8.75
CA THR A 33 5.11 -3.45 -10.04
C THR A 33 3.85 -2.60 -9.90
N VAL A 34 3.04 -2.83 -8.86
CA VAL A 34 1.84 -2.04 -8.62
C VAL A 34 2.19 -0.58 -8.30
N PHE A 35 3.21 -0.33 -7.48
CA PHE A 35 3.67 1.03 -7.21
C PHE A 35 4.15 1.73 -8.48
N ASP A 36 4.94 1.05 -9.31
CA ASP A 36 5.41 1.60 -10.58
C ASP A 36 4.24 1.90 -11.53
N TRP A 37 3.26 1.01 -11.66
CA TRP A 37 2.06 1.24 -12.43
C TRP A 37 1.30 2.49 -11.99
N ILE A 38 1.08 2.66 -10.69
CA ILE A 38 0.37 3.84 -10.16
C ILE A 38 1.19 5.11 -10.38
N ARG A 39 2.53 5.04 -10.29
CA ARG A 39 3.41 6.14 -10.62
C ARG A 39 3.29 6.54 -12.08
N GLN A 40 3.28 5.58 -13.00
CA GLN A 40 3.12 5.82 -14.44
C GLN A 40 1.77 6.47 -14.76
N LEU A 41 0.66 5.93 -14.24
CA LEU A 41 -0.67 6.51 -14.41
C LEU A 41 -0.76 7.93 -13.87
N SER A 42 -0.19 8.18 -12.69
CA SER A 42 -0.22 9.52 -12.09
C SER A 42 0.58 10.54 -12.91
N LYS A 43 1.69 10.12 -13.54
CA LYS A 43 2.46 10.98 -14.46
C LYS A 43 1.69 11.29 -15.74
N GLN A 44 1.07 10.27 -16.36
CA GLN A 44 0.32 10.46 -17.60
C GLN A 44 -0.91 11.35 -17.38
N LEU A 45 -1.66 11.17 -16.28
CA LEU A 45 -2.76 12.07 -15.92
C LEU A 45 -2.26 13.49 -15.64
N GLU A 46 -1.14 13.65 -14.93
CA GLU A 46 -0.55 14.97 -14.72
C GLU A 46 -0.19 15.63 -16.04
N GLN A 47 0.42 14.90 -16.97
CA GLN A 47 0.78 15.39 -18.28
C GLN A 47 -0.46 15.77 -19.09
N TYR A 48 -1.49 14.91 -19.09
CA TYR A 48 -2.77 15.23 -19.73
C TYR A 48 -3.36 16.55 -19.24
N TYR A 49 -3.36 16.80 -17.91
CA TYR A 49 -3.86 18.06 -17.35
C TYR A 49 -2.99 19.28 -17.66
N ARG A 50 -1.72 19.09 -17.97
CA ARG A 50 -0.81 20.20 -18.34
C ARG A 50 -0.93 20.56 -19.81
N CYS A 51 -1.18 19.56 -20.67
CA CYS A 51 -1.30 19.76 -22.11
C CYS A 51 -2.70 20.18 -22.55
N GLY A 52 -3.73 19.88 -21.74
CA GLY A 52 -5.11 20.23 -22.00
C GLY A 52 -5.50 21.63 -21.51
N ASN A 53 -6.75 22.01 -21.80
CA ASN A 53 -7.34 23.25 -21.27
C ASN A 53 -7.37 23.23 -19.74
N GLU A 54 -7.40 24.42 -19.11
CA GLU A 54 -7.22 24.63 -17.66
C GLU A 54 -8.11 23.74 -16.76
N ASP A 55 -9.30 23.37 -17.23
CA ASP A 55 -10.27 22.54 -16.53
C ASP A 55 -10.50 21.16 -17.16
N ALA A 56 -9.75 20.79 -18.21
CA ALA A 56 -9.95 19.53 -18.88
C ALA A 56 -9.71 18.35 -17.92
N ALA A 57 -10.74 17.52 -17.76
CA ALA A 57 -10.64 16.21 -17.13
C ALA A 57 -10.51 15.12 -18.20
N TYR A 58 -9.81 14.04 -17.87
CA TYR A 58 -9.74 12.88 -18.74
C TYR A 58 -11.12 12.19 -18.82
N GLY A 59 -11.80 12.04 -17.68
CA GLY A 59 -13.20 11.61 -17.57
C GLY A 59 -13.45 10.11 -17.68
N TYR A 60 -12.43 9.30 -17.98
CA TYR A 60 -12.56 7.88 -18.24
C TYR A 60 -11.54 7.00 -17.50
N VAL A 61 -11.05 7.47 -16.35
CA VAL A 61 -10.05 6.73 -15.55
C VAL A 61 -10.69 5.47 -14.96
N ASN A 62 -10.44 4.35 -15.59
CA ASN A 62 -10.89 3.01 -15.17
C ASN A 62 -10.01 1.92 -15.81
N PRO A 63 -10.06 0.65 -15.38
CA PRO A 63 -9.15 -0.38 -15.85
C PRO A 63 -9.26 -0.76 -17.35
N TYR A 64 -10.31 -0.35 -18.06
CA TYR A 64 -10.39 -0.55 -19.52
C TYR A 64 -9.67 0.56 -20.29
N ALA A 65 -9.50 1.74 -19.68
CA ALA A 65 -8.77 2.86 -20.27
C ALA A 65 -7.25 2.75 -20.09
N VAL A 66 -6.78 1.73 -19.43
CA VAL A 66 -5.36 1.51 -19.13
C VAL A 66 -4.90 0.25 -19.81
N ILE A 67 -3.88 0.35 -20.65
CA ILE A 67 -3.25 -0.76 -21.35
C ILE A 67 -1.95 -1.12 -20.63
N ILE A 68 -1.74 -2.41 -20.41
CA ILE A 68 -0.45 -2.98 -20.03
C ILE A 68 0.22 -3.46 -21.31
N THR A 69 1.35 -2.86 -21.64
CA THR A 69 2.14 -3.20 -22.81
C THR A 69 2.95 -4.49 -22.60
N GLY A 70 3.48 -5.06 -23.68
CA GLY A 70 4.23 -6.31 -23.61
C GLY A 70 5.51 -6.25 -22.76
N ASP A 71 6.06 -5.06 -22.54
CA ASP A 71 7.19 -4.77 -21.63
C ASP A 71 6.75 -4.41 -20.21
N GLY A 72 5.45 -4.51 -19.91
CA GLY A 72 4.89 -4.30 -18.56
C GLY A 72 4.63 -2.84 -18.18
N MET A 73 4.78 -1.90 -19.13
CA MET A 73 4.46 -0.50 -18.90
C MET A 73 2.94 -0.25 -18.92
N LEU A 74 2.48 0.76 -18.20
CA LEU A 74 1.10 1.22 -18.30
C LEU A 74 0.98 2.42 -19.25
N CYS A 75 0.00 2.33 -20.16
CA CYS A 75 -0.39 3.43 -21.04
C CYS A 75 -1.85 3.79 -20.79
N LEU A 76 -2.13 5.08 -20.61
CA LEU A 76 -3.49 5.61 -20.58
C LEU A 76 -3.92 5.84 -22.04
N LEU A 77 -5.08 5.30 -22.45
CA LEU A 77 -5.58 5.45 -23.82
C LEU A 77 -5.86 6.92 -24.14
N ASP A 78 -5.54 7.35 -25.35
CA ASP A 78 -6.01 8.63 -25.83
C ASP A 78 -7.51 8.55 -26.16
N ILE A 79 -8.30 9.38 -25.49
CA ILE A 79 -9.75 9.44 -25.65
C ILE A 79 -10.18 10.12 -26.97
N ASN A 80 -9.26 10.79 -27.63
CA ASN A 80 -9.52 11.50 -28.88
C ASN A 80 -9.23 10.65 -30.12
N GLU A 81 -8.57 9.49 -29.93
CA GLU A 81 -8.28 8.59 -31.05
C GLU A 81 -9.51 7.81 -31.48
N PRO A 82 -9.89 7.87 -32.78
CA PRO A 82 -11.09 7.19 -33.29
C PRO A 82 -11.08 5.67 -33.05
N GLU A 83 -9.90 5.05 -33.08
CA GLU A 83 -9.71 3.62 -32.87
C GLU A 83 -10.11 3.18 -31.45
N ASN A 84 -10.07 4.10 -30.48
CA ASN A 84 -10.45 3.84 -29.10
C ASN A 84 -11.96 4.03 -28.86
N GLU A 85 -12.74 4.50 -29.84
CA GLU A 85 -14.16 4.85 -29.64
C GLU A 85 -14.99 3.70 -29.07
N GLU A 86 -14.80 2.48 -29.59
CA GLU A 86 -15.57 1.32 -29.12
C GLU A 86 -15.25 0.96 -27.66
N LEU A 87 -14.00 1.05 -27.29
CA LEU A 87 -13.55 0.84 -25.91
C LEU A 87 -14.13 1.91 -24.99
N LEU A 88 -14.11 3.17 -25.44
CA LEU A 88 -14.70 4.31 -24.73
C LEU A 88 -16.21 4.18 -24.57
N LYS A 89 -16.93 3.63 -25.55
CA LYS A 89 -18.36 3.33 -25.44
C LYS A 89 -18.64 2.37 -24.28
N GLN A 90 -17.79 1.37 -24.07
CA GLN A 90 -17.93 0.47 -22.92
C GLN A 90 -17.78 1.19 -21.59
N MET A 91 -16.88 2.16 -21.51
CA MET A 91 -16.64 2.97 -20.30
C MET A 91 -17.80 3.91 -19.98
N LYS A 92 -18.67 4.21 -20.93
CA LYS A 92 -19.91 4.98 -20.73
C LYS A 92 -21.04 4.14 -20.09
N LYS A 93 -20.94 2.81 -20.04
CA LYS A 93 -21.96 1.94 -19.48
C LYS A 93 -22.17 2.24 -17.98
N LYS A 94 -23.44 2.40 -17.57
CA LYS A 94 -23.81 2.75 -16.20
C LYS A 94 -23.18 1.83 -15.16
N LYS A 95 -23.14 0.53 -15.40
CA LYS A 95 -22.56 -0.46 -14.47
C LYS A 95 -21.08 -0.16 -14.19
N LEU A 96 -20.30 0.17 -15.22
CA LEU A 96 -18.88 0.50 -15.07
C LEU A 96 -18.72 1.85 -14.35
N ARG A 97 -19.51 2.85 -14.74
CA ARG A 97 -19.49 4.16 -14.07
C ARG A 97 -19.79 4.07 -12.58
N MET A 98 -20.72 3.20 -12.15
CA MET A 98 -21.01 2.99 -10.73
C MET A 98 -19.82 2.48 -9.92
N LEU A 99 -18.84 1.84 -10.54
CA LEU A 99 -17.64 1.32 -9.86
C LEU A 99 -16.52 2.37 -9.79
N PHE A 100 -16.35 3.19 -10.83
CA PHE A 100 -15.19 4.07 -11.00
C PHE A 100 -15.52 5.56 -10.98
N VAL A 101 -16.78 5.93 -10.83
CA VAL A 101 -17.24 7.32 -10.70
C VAL A 101 -18.02 7.48 -9.39
N ARG A 102 -17.92 8.65 -8.79
CA ARG A 102 -18.71 8.96 -7.57
C ARG A 102 -20.19 8.77 -7.81
N LYS A 103 -20.90 8.26 -6.81
CA LYS A 103 -22.35 7.94 -6.95
C LYS A 103 -23.19 9.12 -7.44
N GLU A 104 -22.94 10.29 -6.90
CA GLU A 104 -23.62 11.55 -7.25
C GLU A 104 -23.28 12.06 -8.66
N ARG A 105 -22.21 11.54 -9.25
CA ARG A 105 -21.70 11.95 -10.57
C ARG A 105 -21.98 10.92 -11.69
N VAL A 106 -22.51 9.75 -11.34
CA VAL A 106 -22.74 8.65 -12.32
C VAL A 106 -23.63 9.08 -13.49
N LEU A 107 -24.62 9.94 -13.24
CA LEU A 107 -25.54 10.44 -14.27
C LEU A 107 -25.10 11.77 -14.88
N SER A 108 -24.05 12.40 -14.36
CA SER A 108 -23.52 13.66 -14.90
C SER A 108 -22.79 13.40 -16.21
N GLN A 109 -23.02 14.27 -17.20
CA GLN A 109 -22.25 14.28 -18.43
C GLN A 109 -20.96 15.13 -18.29
N LYS A 110 -20.92 16.04 -17.31
CA LYS A 110 -19.75 16.86 -17.03
C LYS A 110 -18.78 16.05 -16.15
N THR A 111 -17.55 15.95 -16.59
CA THR A 111 -16.46 15.32 -15.84
C THR A 111 -15.56 16.40 -15.23
N GLU A 112 -14.98 16.11 -14.10
CA GLU A 112 -14.05 16.96 -13.38
C GLU A 112 -12.77 16.17 -13.04
N ARG A 113 -11.65 16.87 -12.87
CA ARG A 113 -10.38 16.23 -12.45
C ARG A 113 -10.51 15.47 -11.11
N SER A 114 -11.47 15.86 -10.29
CA SER A 114 -11.81 15.13 -9.05
C SER A 114 -12.41 13.75 -9.33
N ASP A 115 -13.12 13.58 -10.45
CA ASP A 115 -13.67 12.29 -10.87
C ASP A 115 -12.55 11.37 -11.36
N ASP A 116 -11.55 11.91 -12.06
CA ASP A 116 -10.37 11.17 -12.48
C ASP A 116 -9.54 10.67 -11.29
N LEU A 117 -9.34 11.53 -10.28
CA LEU A 117 -8.68 11.11 -9.04
C LEU A 117 -9.45 10.00 -8.32
N TYR A 118 -10.78 10.08 -8.29
CA TYR A 118 -11.63 9.03 -7.74
C TYR A 118 -11.45 7.73 -8.51
N GLY A 119 -11.49 7.79 -9.86
CA GLY A 119 -11.24 6.64 -10.73
C GLY A 119 -9.86 6.03 -10.51
N LEU A 120 -8.82 6.85 -10.38
CA LEU A 120 -7.47 6.41 -10.06
C LEU A 120 -7.42 5.69 -8.70
N ALA A 121 -8.05 6.24 -7.65
CA ALA A 121 -8.14 5.58 -6.36
C ALA A 121 -8.84 4.21 -6.46
N LYS A 122 -9.90 4.11 -7.26
CA LYS A 122 -10.60 2.84 -7.51
C LYS A 122 -9.74 1.84 -8.28
N ILE A 123 -8.93 2.28 -9.24
CA ILE A 123 -7.93 1.43 -9.89
C ILE A 123 -6.92 0.92 -8.86
N MET A 124 -6.40 1.80 -8.01
CA MET A 124 -5.45 1.42 -6.96
C MET A 124 -6.03 0.34 -6.04
N GLU A 125 -7.24 0.54 -5.49
CA GLU A 125 -7.92 -0.44 -4.64
C GLU A 125 -8.10 -1.78 -5.36
N PHE A 126 -8.65 -1.72 -6.58
CA PHE A 126 -8.96 -2.91 -7.37
C PHE A 126 -7.71 -3.70 -7.75
N THR A 127 -6.63 -3.00 -8.16
CA THR A 127 -5.35 -3.63 -8.49
C THR A 127 -4.71 -4.26 -7.25
N ALA A 128 -4.70 -3.55 -6.12
CA ALA A 128 -4.15 -4.10 -4.88
C ALA A 128 -4.93 -5.34 -4.42
N GLU A 129 -6.27 -5.31 -4.49
CA GLU A 129 -7.12 -6.44 -4.09
C GLU A 129 -6.93 -7.67 -4.99
N LYS A 130 -6.82 -7.46 -6.31
CA LYS A 130 -6.85 -8.55 -7.29
C LYS A 130 -5.47 -9.05 -7.69
N CYS A 131 -4.45 -8.20 -7.69
CA CYS A 131 -3.11 -8.54 -8.20
C CYS A 131 -2.07 -8.76 -7.10
N LEU A 132 -2.32 -8.31 -5.86
CA LEU A 132 -1.37 -8.51 -4.76
C LEU A 132 -1.79 -9.63 -3.81
N ASP A 133 -0.81 -10.18 -3.13
CA ASP A 133 -1.08 -11.04 -1.98
C ASP A 133 -1.67 -10.22 -0.81
N PRO A 134 -2.55 -10.80 0.02
CA PRO A 134 -3.21 -10.09 1.11
C PRO A 134 -2.27 -9.44 2.13
N LYS A 135 -1.00 -9.90 2.21
CA LYS A 135 0.03 -9.40 3.13
C LYS A 135 1.22 -8.77 2.39
N ALA A 136 1.05 -8.36 1.14
CA ALA A 136 2.13 -7.79 0.34
C ALA A 136 2.71 -6.50 0.95
N PHE A 137 1.87 -5.67 1.56
CA PHE A 137 2.29 -4.41 2.16
C PHE A 137 2.80 -4.58 3.60
N THR A 138 3.91 -3.94 3.91
CA THR A 138 4.30 -3.66 5.29
C THR A 138 3.36 -2.64 5.93
N ARG A 139 3.32 -2.55 7.25
CA ARG A 139 2.51 -1.55 7.98
C ARG A 139 2.81 -0.10 7.56
N LYS A 140 4.04 0.18 7.11
CA LYS A 140 4.44 1.51 6.64
C LYS A 140 3.89 1.78 5.25
N GLU A 141 4.07 0.85 4.32
CA GLU A 141 3.54 0.92 2.97
C GLU A 141 2.02 1.04 2.96
N GLU A 142 1.34 0.25 3.78
CA GLU A 142 -0.12 0.32 3.93
C GLU A 142 -0.60 1.70 4.40
N ARG A 143 0.11 2.32 5.36
CA ARG A 143 -0.21 3.69 5.80
C ARG A 143 -0.02 4.72 4.69
N VAL A 144 1.04 4.60 3.89
CA VAL A 144 1.28 5.48 2.73
C VAL A 144 0.21 5.25 1.68
N TRP A 145 -0.10 3.99 1.37
CA TRP A 145 -1.15 3.61 0.43
C TRP A 145 -2.51 4.20 0.81
N LYS A 146 -2.97 4.00 2.05
CA LYS A 146 -4.22 4.58 2.56
C LYS A 146 -4.24 6.11 2.51
N ARG A 147 -3.10 6.75 2.77
CA ARG A 147 -2.99 8.22 2.66
C ARG A 147 -3.12 8.70 1.22
N MET A 148 -2.51 8.01 0.26
CA MET A 148 -2.65 8.33 -1.17
C MET A 148 -4.10 8.19 -1.62
N LEU A 149 -4.75 7.07 -1.28
CA LEU A 149 -6.18 6.85 -1.54
C LEU A 149 -7.05 7.97 -0.93
N GLY A 150 -6.83 8.29 0.34
CA GLY A 150 -7.58 9.35 1.03
C GLY A 150 -7.44 10.71 0.33
N LYS A 151 -6.24 11.06 -0.16
CA LYS A 151 -6.02 12.29 -0.94
C LYS A 151 -6.78 12.29 -2.26
N CYS A 152 -6.82 11.17 -2.98
CA CYS A 152 -7.57 11.04 -4.22
C CYS A 152 -9.08 11.17 -3.98
N TYR A 153 -9.59 10.58 -2.91
CA TYR A 153 -11.02 10.67 -2.58
C TYR A 153 -11.46 12.05 -2.09
N SER A 154 -10.60 12.77 -1.36
CA SER A 154 -10.95 14.05 -0.74
C SER A 154 -10.68 15.27 -1.63
N SER A 155 -9.88 15.13 -2.68
CA SER A 155 -9.42 16.30 -3.46
C SER A 155 -10.40 16.72 -4.54
N GLY A 156 -10.95 17.94 -4.39
CA GLY A 156 -11.77 18.56 -5.43
C GLY A 156 -11.02 19.55 -6.33
N LYS A 157 -10.06 20.31 -5.79
CA LYS A 157 -9.54 21.51 -6.48
C LYS A 157 -8.06 21.50 -6.89
N ASN A 158 -7.29 20.45 -6.59
CA ASN A 158 -5.84 20.49 -6.85
C ASN A 158 -5.27 19.14 -7.31
N ALA A 159 -5.86 18.59 -8.37
CA ALA A 159 -5.52 17.27 -8.90
C ALA A 159 -4.03 17.14 -9.22
N ILE A 160 -3.43 18.11 -9.88
CA ILE A 160 -2.00 18.11 -10.23
C ILE A 160 -1.12 17.98 -8.98
N LYS A 161 -1.45 18.71 -7.90
CA LYS A 161 -0.69 18.64 -6.65
C LYS A 161 -0.82 17.25 -6.00
N VAL A 162 -2.01 16.64 -6.07
CA VAL A 162 -2.24 15.29 -5.55
C VAL A 162 -1.41 14.27 -6.30
N LEU A 163 -1.42 14.32 -7.64
CA LEU A 163 -0.65 13.41 -8.50
C LEU A 163 0.86 13.55 -8.24
N LYS A 164 1.37 14.79 -8.18
CA LYS A 164 2.79 15.04 -7.84
C LYS A 164 3.18 14.50 -6.45
N ASN A 165 2.31 14.68 -5.47
CA ASN A 165 2.58 14.17 -4.13
C ASN A 165 2.56 12.64 -4.11
N MET A 166 1.65 12.00 -4.84
CA MET A 166 1.59 10.55 -5.01
C MET A 166 2.89 10.02 -5.62
N GLN A 167 3.38 10.61 -6.71
CA GLN A 167 4.64 10.24 -7.33
C GLN A 167 5.83 10.34 -6.36
N LYS A 168 5.87 11.40 -5.54
CA LYS A 168 6.91 11.58 -4.51
C LYS A 168 6.83 10.51 -3.42
N GLU A 169 5.62 10.18 -2.94
CA GLU A 169 5.41 9.16 -1.92
C GLU A 169 5.82 7.77 -2.42
N ILE A 170 5.45 7.42 -3.66
CA ILE A 170 5.86 6.17 -4.30
C ILE A 170 7.38 6.13 -4.47
N GLY A 171 8.00 7.17 -5.04
CA GLY A 171 9.46 7.22 -5.21
C GLY A 171 10.24 7.21 -3.89
N PHE A 172 9.61 7.59 -2.77
CA PHE A 172 10.18 7.40 -1.45
C PHE A 172 10.12 5.93 -1.02
N LEU A 173 8.99 5.25 -1.23
CA LEU A 173 8.82 3.82 -0.91
C LEU A 173 9.77 2.96 -1.73
N GLU A 174 9.90 3.20 -3.03
CA GLU A 174 10.81 2.48 -3.92
C GLU A 174 12.27 2.58 -3.42
N ARG A 175 12.73 3.77 -3.09
CA ARG A 175 14.08 3.96 -2.54
C ARG A 175 14.30 3.28 -1.19
N GLU A 176 13.24 3.13 -0.38
CA GLU A 176 13.33 2.38 0.88
C GLU A 176 13.38 0.87 0.65
N MET A 177 12.69 0.37 -0.37
CA MET A 177 12.71 -1.04 -0.77
C MET A 177 14.07 -1.43 -1.37
N GLU A 178 14.68 -0.54 -2.14
CA GLU A 178 16.01 -0.73 -2.72
C GLU A 178 17.16 -0.64 -1.70
N ARG A 179 16.94 0.05 -0.56
CA ARG A 179 17.95 0.08 0.50
C ARG A 179 18.18 -1.35 0.99
N PRO A 180 19.42 -1.84 0.93
CA PRO A 180 19.74 -3.09 1.57
C PRO A 180 19.26 -2.95 3.03
N ARG A 181 18.34 -3.81 3.44
CA ARG A 181 18.02 -3.94 4.86
C ARG A 181 19.35 -4.29 5.50
N ASP A 182 20.02 -3.31 6.08
CA ASP A 182 21.14 -3.58 6.98
C ASP A 182 20.59 -4.64 7.93
N LYS A 183 21.01 -5.88 7.72
CA LYS A 183 20.81 -6.95 8.68
C LYS A 183 21.41 -6.34 9.93
N VAL A 184 20.53 -5.83 10.82
CA VAL A 184 20.97 -5.35 12.15
C VAL A 184 21.84 -6.49 12.60
N SER A 185 23.17 -6.24 12.55
CA SER A 185 24.15 -7.32 12.60
C SER A 185 23.75 -8.13 13.81
N ALA A 186 23.53 -9.43 13.65
CA ALA A 186 23.22 -10.32 14.78
C ALA A 186 24.20 -10.07 15.92
N LYS A 187 25.43 -9.60 15.59
CA LYS A 187 26.43 -9.07 16.50
C LYS A 187 25.95 -7.86 17.32
N LYS A 188 25.22 -6.89 16.74
CA LYS A 188 24.70 -5.72 17.50
C LYS A 188 23.57 -6.13 18.44
N ILE A 189 22.70 -7.05 18.03
CA ILE A 189 21.64 -7.61 18.90
C ILE A 189 22.31 -8.44 20.01
N LEU A 190 23.27 -9.30 19.68
CA LEU A 190 24.00 -10.10 20.64
C LEU A 190 24.76 -9.23 21.65
N LEU A 191 25.38 -8.14 21.20
CA LEU A 191 26.09 -7.18 22.04
C LEU A 191 25.15 -6.43 22.98
N ALA A 192 23.96 -6.07 22.52
CA ALA A 192 22.91 -5.45 23.34
C ALA A 192 22.39 -6.43 24.40
N ILE A 193 22.14 -7.69 24.05
CA ILE A 193 21.73 -8.74 25.00
C ILE A 193 22.85 -9.00 26.02
N LEU A 194 24.10 -9.08 25.59
CA LEU A 194 25.25 -9.27 26.48
C LEU A 194 25.39 -8.11 27.48
N ALA A 195 25.22 -6.85 27.02
CA ALA A 195 25.25 -5.68 27.89
C ALA A 195 24.15 -5.73 28.96
N VAL A 196 22.92 -6.14 28.59
CA VAL A 196 21.82 -6.30 29.56
C VAL A 196 22.11 -7.41 30.55
N CYS A 197 22.68 -8.54 30.12
CA CYS A 197 23.07 -9.64 31.01
C CYS A 197 24.16 -9.23 32.01
N ILE A 198 25.18 -8.45 31.56
CA ILE A 198 26.24 -7.94 32.45
C ILE A 198 25.68 -6.98 33.47
N MET A 199 24.76 -6.09 33.08
CA MET A 199 24.11 -5.15 34.00
C MET A 199 23.26 -5.88 35.06
N SER A 200 22.52 -6.92 34.66
CA SER A 200 21.73 -7.73 35.59
C SER A 200 22.61 -8.55 36.56
N ALA A 201 23.75 -9.10 36.12
CA ALA A 201 24.69 -9.81 36.96
C ALA A 201 25.37 -8.89 38.01
N ALA A 202 25.67 -7.64 37.64
CA ALA A 202 26.21 -6.63 38.56
C ALA A 202 25.25 -6.25 39.68
N ILE A 203 23.93 -6.23 39.38
CA ILE A 203 22.89 -5.93 40.39
C ILE A 203 22.73 -7.10 41.38
N ILE A 204 22.84 -8.35 40.92
CA ILE A 204 22.72 -9.54 41.76
C ILE A 204 23.99 -9.77 42.61
N GLY A 205 25.18 -9.48 42.05
CA GLY A 205 26.45 -9.63 42.76
C GLY A 205 26.71 -8.61 43.87
N GLY A 206 25.99 -7.47 43.84
CA GLY A 206 26.15 -6.39 44.87
C GLY A 206 25.42 -6.62 46.17
N THR A 207 24.62 -7.69 46.35
CA THR A 207 23.78 -7.91 47.55
C THR A 207 24.27 -9.03 48.45
N VAL A 208 25.40 -9.67 48.18
CA VAL A 208 25.96 -10.68 49.10
C VAL A 208 26.90 -10.00 50.11
N LYS A 209 26.33 -9.40 51.15
CA LYS A 209 27.05 -9.09 52.41
C LYS A 209 27.29 -10.42 53.15
N LYS A 210 28.57 -10.75 53.41
CA LYS A 210 29.02 -11.82 54.28
C LYS A 210 28.35 -11.74 55.65
N PRO A 211 27.74 -12.78 56.19
CA PRO A 211 27.38 -12.81 57.60
C PRO A 211 28.61 -13.13 58.45
N GLU A 212 28.94 -12.24 59.41
CA GLU A 212 29.90 -12.53 60.48
C GLU A 212 29.31 -13.56 61.45
N THR A 213 30.11 -14.59 61.70
CA THR A 213 29.91 -15.61 62.71
C THR A 213 30.05 -15.03 64.13
N LYS A 214 29.01 -15.08 64.93
CA LYS A 214 29.15 -15.12 66.40
C LYS A 214 28.35 -16.26 66.94
N ALA A 215 29.11 -17.17 67.56
CA ALA A 215 28.63 -18.29 68.40
C ALA A 215 28.08 -17.76 69.75
N ASN A 216 27.00 -18.40 70.24
CA ASN A 216 26.77 -18.87 71.62
C ASN A 216 25.31 -19.36 71.70
N ALA A 217 25.11 -20.63 71.88
CA ALA A 217 24.95 -21.43 73.09
C ALA A 217 23.55 -21.34 73.77
N ALA A 218 22.96 -22.55 73.84
CA ALA A 218 21.96 -23.03 74.84
C ALA A 218 20.54 -22.38 74.73
N ASP A 219 19.44 -23.05 74.78
CA ASP A 219 19.00 -24.23 75.57
C ASP A 219 17.55 -24.61 75.08
N GLN A 220 17.25 -25.90 75.12
CA GLN A 220 16.00 -26.62 75.44
C GLN A 220 14.63 -25.96 75.21
N ASP A 221 13.73 -26.51 74.48
CA ASP A 221 12.69 -27.47 74.92
C ASP A 221 11.65 -27.74 73.81
N GLN A 222 11.33 -28.97 73.62
CA GLN A 222 10.14 -29.53 73.00
C GLN A 222 8.95 -29.48 74.00
N PRO A 223 7.69 -29.82 73.70
CA PRO A 223 7.10 -30.44 72.47
C PRO A 223 5.63 -30.03 72.15
N GLU A 224 5.11 -30.78 71.17
CA GLU A 224 3.72 -31.29 70.96
C GLU A 224 2.70 -30.39 70.24
N ALA A 225 2.29 -30.95 69.15
CA ALA A 225 1.07 -31.72 68.76
C ALA A 225 -0.17 -30.91 68.30
N GLY A 226 -0.78 -31.48 67.26
CA GLY A 226 -2.18 -31.35 66.91
C GLY A 226 -2.45 -30.91 65.49
N VAL A 227 -2.57 -31.75 64.50
CA VAL A 227 -3.65 -32.66 64.03
C VAL A 227 -4.88 -31.95 63.44
N GLN A 228 -5.22 -32.41 62.26
CA GLN A 228 -6.51 -32.49 61.51
C GLN A 228 -6.90 -31.29 60.58
N GLU A 229 -7.02 -31.57 59.31
CA GLU A 229 -8.02 -32.29 58.50
C GLU A 229 -9.21 -31.41 58.06
N GLY A 230 -9.56 -31.54 56.79
CA GLY A 230 -10.88 -31.29 56.22
C GLY A 230 -10.82 -30.54 54.84
N VAL A 231 -10.68 -31.16 53.75
CA VAL A 231 -11.61 -31.90 52.81
C VAL A 231 -12.93 -31.16 52.51
N LYS A 232 -13.12 -31.04 51.24
CA LYS A 232 -14.31 -31.08 50.36
C LYS A 232 -14.45 -29.84 49.49
N GLU A 233 -14.33 -29.96 48.23
CA GLU A 233 -15.12 -30.57 47.14
C GLU A 233 -16.42 -29.84 46.79
N LYS A 234 -16.60 -29.74 45.47
CA LYS A 234 -17.80 -29.54 44.62
C LYS A 234 -18.09 -28.12 44.16
N LYS A 235 -18.13 -27.94 42.86
CA LYS A 235 -18.94 -28.33 41.69
C LYS A 235 -19.95 -27.26 41.28
N GLU A 236 -19.89 -26.99 39.96
CA GLU A 236 -20.99 -26.70 39.01
C GLU A 236 -21.92 -25.50 39.32
N THR A 237 -22.03 -24.57 38.43
CA THR A 237 -22.85 -24.66 37.20
C THR A 237 -22.29 -23.72 36.13
#